data_0ab0436ef45e29d087af287b171781c2
#
_entry.id   0ab0436ef45e29d087af287b171781c2
#
_cell.length_a   1.000
_cell.length_b   1.000
_cell.length_c   1.000
_cell.angle_alpha   90.00
_cell.angle_beta   90.00
_cell.angle_gamma   90.00
#
_symmetry.space_group_name_H-M   'P 1'
#
loop_
_entity.id
_entity.type
_entity.pdbx_description
1 polymer ?
#
loop_
_entity_poly.entity_id
_entity_poly.type
_entity_poly.pdbx_seq_one_letter_code
_entity_poly.pdbx_strand_id
1 'polypeptide(L)'
;MKAKVKTLHISNKIYMKKDEVEDHNDLISLFTYNNGDEILSTIEEDDNYFIVPSNGYHKLEWESVVDKRKYEEANTEMTFSGELRWEQQEVVDKFFTKGRARSGIIQAPCGWGKTYTGCNIIARNNVKTLVMVHTKLLFRQWIEEITHQIPNVKIGKVGDGFLEIEDITVGIYKSVYNNLQHLRDTFSMVIVDEAHLCPADLFSTALNNLNAKIKIGITATPKRKDGKHVYLSDYFSPFLIPARDPRKL
;
A
#
# COMPACT_ATOMS: atom_id res chain seq x y z
N MET A 1 -9.39 -16.25 -14.48
CA MET A 1 -10.38 -15.50 -15.27
C MET A 1 -10.25 -14.03 -14.92
N LYS A 2 -10.53 -13.11 -15.83
CA LYS A 2 -10.57 -11.67 -15.57
C LYS A 2 -11.93 -11.16 -16.03
N ALA A 3 -12.51 -10.22 -15.26
CA ALA A 3 -13.74 -9.56 -15.69
C ALA A 3 -13.42 -8.48 -16.72
N LYS A 4 -14.24 -8.37 -17.74
CA LYS A 4 -14.08 -7.39 -18.83
C LYS A 4 -14.90 -6.16 -18.54
N VAL A 5 -14.24 -5.02 -18.68
CA VAL A 5 -14.79 -3.69 -18.42
C VAL A 5 -14.35 -2.74 -19.52
N LYS A 6 -15.22 -1.86 -19.98
CA LYS A 6 -14.88 -0.89 -21.03
C LYS A 6 -13.89 0.16 -20.52
N THR A 7 -14.20 0.83 -19.43
CA THR A 7 -13.37 1.90 -18.87
C THR A 7 -13.15 1.74 -17.37
N LEU A 8 -11.89 1.80 -16.93
CA LEU A 8 -11.54 1.90 -15.52
C LEU A 8 -11.31 3.36 -15.14
N HIS A 9 -12.03 3.83 -14.13
CA HIS A 9 -11.76 5.12 -13.49
C HIS A 9 -11.05 4.87 -12.16
N ILE A 10 -9.74 5.15 -12.11
CA ILE A 10 -8.90 4.87 -10.95
C ILE A 10 -8.61 6.15 -10.18
N SER A 11 -8.90 6.13 -8.89
CA SER A 11 -8.50 7.15 -7.92
C SER A 11 -8.06 6.46 -6.63
N ASN A 12 -8.62 6.80 -5.47
CA ASN A 12 -8.45 6.02 -4.23
C ASN A 12 -8.97 4.57 -4.36
N LYS A 13 -9.99 4.36 -5.18
CA LYS A 13 -10.55 3.05 -5.58
C LYS A 13 -10.68 3.01 -7.10
N ILE A 14 -11.07 1.86 -7.63
CA ILE A 14 -11.47 1.69 -9.04
C ILE A 14 -12.98 1.77 -9.11
N TYR A 15 -13.49 2.63 -9.97
CA TYR A 15 -14.90 2.82 -10.28
C TYR A 15 -15.17 2.33 -11.69
N MET A 16 -16.13 1.43 -11.85
CA MET A 16 -16.55 0.83 -13.11
C MET A 16 -18.05 1.08 -13.28
N LYS A 17 -18.47 1.74 -14.36
CA LYS A 17 -19.89 1.91 -14.61
C LYS A 17 -20.56 0.55 -14.86
N LYS A 18 -21.73 0.33 -14.28
CA LYS A 18 -22.43 -0.96 -14.38
C LYS A 18 -22.76 -1.33 -15.81
N ASP A 19 -23.12 -0.37 -16.65
CA ASP A 19 -23.41 -0.55 -18.09
C ASP A 19 -22.16 -0.80 -18.96
N GLU A 20 -20.96 -0.60 -18.40
CA GLU A 20 -19.67 -0.87 -19.05
C GLU A 20 -19.03 -2.20 -18.62
N VAL A 21 -19.68 -2.98 -17.75
CA VAL A 21 -19.20 -4.30 -17.28
C VAL A 21 -19.90 -5.41 -18.05
N GLU A 22 -19.14 -6.32 -18.66
CA GLU A 22 -19.67 -7.38 -19.54
C GLU A 22 -20.50 -8.40 -18.74
N ASP A 23 -20.00 -8.86 -17.59
CA ASP A 23 -20.68 -9.80 -16.70
C ASP A 23 -20.53 -9.35 -15.23
N HIS A 24 -21.66 -8.99 -14.63
CA HIS A 24 -21.70 -8.52 -13.24
C HIS A 24 -21.40 -9.64 -12.23
N ASN A 25 -21.88 -10.87 -12.49
CA ASN A 25 -21.67 -11.99 -11.59
C ASN A 25 -20.21 -12.44 -11.57
N ASP A 26 -19.58 -12.46 -12.75
CA ASP A 26 -18.14 -12.75 -12.87
C ASP A 26 -17.33 -11.69 -12.10
N LEU A 27 -17.66 -10.40 -12.27
CA LEU A 27 -16.99 -9.34 -11.55
C LEU A 27 -17.14 -9.49 -10.04
N ILE A 28 -18.36 -9.67 -9.54
CA ILE A 28 -18.64 -9.82 -8.11
C ILE A 28 -17.89 -11.03 -7.54
N SER A 29 -17.89 -12.16 -8.27
CA SER A 29 -17.22 -13.39 -7.83
C SER A 29 -15.71 -13.23 -7.64
N LEU A 30 -15.04 -12.41 -8.47
CA LEU A 30 -13.61 -12.15 -8.40
C LEU A 30 -13.18 -11.38 -7.15
N PHE A 31 -14.09 -10.61 -6.57
CA PHE A 31 -13.85 -9.79 -5.37
C PHE A 31 -14.59 -10.29 -4.14
N THR A 32 -15.18 -11.49 -4.25
CA THR A 32 -15.87 -12.18 -3.16
C THR A 32 -15.09 -13.44 -2.80
N TYR A 33 -14.84 -13.65 -1.52
CA TYR A 33 -14.00 -14.71 -1.00
C TYR A 33 -14.77 -15.52 0.03
N ASN A 34 -14.66 -16.84 -0.05
CA ASN A 34 -15.20 -17.76 0.94
C ASN A 34 -14.03 -18.36 1.73
N ASN A 35 -13.95 -18.08 3.03
CA ASN A 35 -12.92 -18.66 3.91
C ASN A 35 -13.43 -19.88 4.70
N GLY A 36 -14.63 -20.37 4.39
CA GLY A 36 -15.29 -21.49 5.06
C GLY A 36 -16.25 -21.06 6.17
N ASP A 37 -15.95 -19.99 6.89
CA ASP A 37 -16.77 -19.48 8.00
C ASP A 37 -17.62 -18.28 7.59
N GLU A 38 -17.09 -17.42 6.72
CA GLU A 38 -17.71 -16.18 6.27
C GLU A 38 -17.53 -15.96 4.76
N ILE A 39 -18.49 -15.30 4.15
CA ILE A 39 -18.34 -14.73 2.81
C ILE A 39 -17.86 -13.29 2.98
N LEU A 40 -16.72 -13.02 2.42
CA LEU A 40 -16.04 -11.74 2.55
C LEU A 40 -15.95 -11.09 1.17
N SER A 41 -16.15 -9.76 1.09
CA SER A 41 -16.13 -9.03 -0.18
C SER A 41 -15.30 -7.77 -0.10
N THR A 42 -14.54 -7.47 -1.16
CA THR A 42 -13.85 -6.20 -1.36
C THR A 42 -14.51 -5.34 -2.44
N ILE A 43 -15.58 -5.83 -3.09
CA ILE A 43 -16.39 -5.04 -4.01
C ILE A 43 -17.54 -4.38 -3.24
N GLU A 44 -17.72 -3.11 -3.51
CA GLU A 44 -18.87 -2.29 -3.11
C GLU A 44 -19.64 -1.91 -4.38
N GLU A 45 -20.89 -1.54 -4.24
CA GLU A 45 -21.69 -1.02 -5.35
C GLU A 45 -22.59 0.12 -4.88
N ASP A 46 -22.85 1.03 -5.80
CA ASP A 46 -23.91 2.04 -5.71
C ASP A 46 -24.87 1.90 -6.90
N ASP A 47 -25.74 2.88 -7.13
CA ASP A 47 -26.73 2.81 -8.21
C ASP A 47 -26.08 2.70 -9.60
N ASN A 48 -24.90 3.30 -9.82
CA ASN A 48 -24.27 3.45 -11.12
C ASN A 48 -22.96 2.70 -11.28
N TYR A 49 -22.26 2.37 -10.17
CA TYR A 49 -20.90 1.85 -10.21
C TYR A 49 -20.71 0.58 -9.41
N PHE A 50 -19.81 -0.28 -9.88
CA PHE A 50 -19.06 -1.21 -9.06
C PHE A 50 -17.76 -0.55 -8.63
N ILE A 51 -17.37 -0.76 -7.37
CA ILE A 51 -16.24 -0.07 -6.72
C ILE A 51 -15.36 -1.11 -6.04
N VAL A 52 -14.07 -1.15 -6.40
CA VAL A 52 -13.10 -2.10 -5.83
C VAL A 52 -11.81 -1.38 -5.40
N PRO A 53 -10.97 -2.00 -4.54
CA PRO A 53 -9.69 -1.42 -4.14
C PRO A 53 -8.81 -1.06 -5.35
N SER A 54 -8.03 0.02 -5.25
CA SER A 54 -7.28 0.60 -6.38
C SER A 54 -6.22 -0.31 -7.00
N ASN A 55 -5.80 -1.36 -6.33
CA ASN A 55 -4.88 -2.37 -6.86
C ASN A 55 -5.57 -3.67 -7.32
N GLY A 56 -6.90 -3.73 -7.27
CA GLY A 56 -7.69 -4.85 -7.78
C GLY A 56 -7.69 -4.99 -9.31
N TYR A 57 -7.10 -4.02 -10.03
CA TYR A 57 -7.03 -4.03 -11.50
C TYR A 57 -6.40 -5.30 -12.10
N HIS A 58 -5.57 -6.03 -11.38
CA HIS A 58 -4.98 -7.28 -11.86
C HIS A 58 -6.01 -8.39 -12.18
N LYS A 59 -7.23 -8.27 -11.64
CA LYS A 59 -8.37 -9.17 -11.88
C LYS A 59 -9.25 -8.71 -13.05
N LEU A 60 -8.94 -7.56 -13.65
CA LEU A 60 -9.74 -6.91 -14.68
C LEU A 60 -9.01 -6.91 -16.02
N GLU A 61 -9.79 -6.89 -17.10
CA GLU A 61 -9.37 -6.62 -18.46
C GLU A 61 -10.18 -5.41 -18.96
N TRP A 62 -9.52 -4.43 -19.56
CA TRP A 62 -10.17 -3.17 -19.92
C TRP A 62 -9.70 -2.64 -21.29
N GLU A 63 -10.54 -1.82 -21.93
CA GLU A 63 -10.22 -1.14 -23.17
C GLU A 63 -9.54 0.21 -22.94
N SER A 64 -9.98 0.94 -21.91
CA SER A 64 -9.45 2.26 -21.56
C SER A 64 -9.33 2.47 -20.07
N VAL A 65 -8.45 3.40 -19.66
CA VAL A 65 -8.22 3.74 -18.24
C VAL A 65 -8.07 5.25 -18.07
N VAL A 66 -8.74 5.77 -17.04
CA VAL A 66 -8.59 7.14 -16.54
C VAL A 66 -8.01 7.04 -15.13
N ASP A 67 -6.70 7.23 -15.00
CA ASP A 67 -5.99 7.14 -13.70
C ASP A 67 -5.79 8.56 -13.13
N LYS A 68 -6.48 8.86 -12.04
CA LYS A 68 -6.42 10.16 -11.31
C LYS A 68 -5.55 10.09 -10.06
N ARG A 69 -4.85 8.98 -9.83
CA ARG A 69 -4.00 8.83 -8.65
C ARG A 69 -2.82 9.78 -8.70
N LYS A 70 -2.48 10.30 -7.55
CA LYS A 70 -1.35 11.22 -7.40
C LYS A 70 -0.01 10.53 -7.64
N TYR A 71 0.88 11.21 -8.32
CA TYR A 71 2.29 10.88 -8.46
C TYR A 71 3.10 12.17 -8.54
N GLU A 72 3.50 12.67 -7.39
CA GLU A 72 4.27 13.90 -7.25
C GLU A 72 5.62 13.55 -6.61
N GLU A 73 6.68 14.10 -7.15
CA GLU A 73 8.01 14.00 -6.56
C GLU A 73 8.05 14.73 -5.22
N ALA A 74 8.98 14.35 -4.37
CA ALA A 74 9.23 15.07 -3.13
C ALA A 74 9.81 16.47 -3.42
N ASN A 75 9.55 17.41 -2.53
CA ASN A 75 10.13 18.77 -2.65
C ASN A 75 11.63 18.76 -2.36
N THR A 76 12.08 17.78 -1.56
CA THR A 76 13.48 17.61 -1.18
C THR A 76 14.00 16.31 -1.78
N GLU A 77 15.15 16.36 -2.46
CA GLU A 77 15.83 15.16 -2.92
C GLU A 77 16.28 14.31 -1.71
N MET A 78 15.81 13.07 -1.66
CA MET A 78 16.04 12.16 -0.54
C MET A 78 17.30 11.35 -0.76
N THR A 79 18.24 11.40 0.17
CA THR A 79 19.47 10.61 0.11
C THR A 79 19.49 9.57 1.21
N PHE A 80 19.58 8.29 0.81
CA PHE A 80 19.75 7.19 1.75
C PHE A 80 21.22 7.07 2.13
N SER A 81 21.53 7.15 3.43
CA SER A 81 22.91 7.17 3.95
C SER A 81 23.47 5.79 4.28
N GLY A 82 22.64 4.75 4.21
CA GLY A 82 23.03 3.38 4.56
C GLY A 82 23.46 2.52 3.36
N GLU A 83 23.83 1.28 3.65
CA GLU A 83 24.11 0.25 2.63
C GLU A 83 23.22 -0.96 2.86
N LEU A 84 22.53 -1.40 1.80
CA LEU A 84 21.71 -2.61 1.86
C LEU A 84 22.59 -3.86 1.83
N ARG A 85 22.23 -4.86 2.63
CA ARG A 85 22.76 -6.20 2.43
C ARG A 85 22.26 -6.75 1.09
N TRP A 86 22.96 -7.72 0.51
CA TRP A 86 22.63 -8.25 -0.82
C TRP A 86 21.20 -8.78 -0.93
N GLU A 87 20.69 -9.46 0.11
CA GLU A 87 19.32 -9.96 0.15
C GLU A 87 18.26 -8.85 0.24
N GLN A 88 18.60 -7.71 0.84
CA GLN A 88 17.77 -6.52 0.86
C GLN A 88 17.77 -5.82 -0.49
N GLN A 89 18.96 -5.70 -1.11
CA GLN A 89 19.11 -5.14 -2.44
C GLN A 89 18.31 -5.94 -3.49
N GLU A 90 18.35 -7.27 -3.43
CA GLU A 90 17.55 -8.15 -4.31
C GLU A 90 16.05 -7.85 -4.20
N VAL A 91 15.54 -7.66 -2.98
CA VAL A 91 14.13 -7.32 -2.75
C VAL A 91 13.81 -5.94 -3.31
N VAL A 92 14.63 -4.94 -3.03
CA VAL A 92 14.43 -3.58 -3.53
C VAL A 92 14.43 -3.55 -5.05
N ASP A 93 15.40 -4.19 -5.71
CA ASP A 93 15.49 -4.18 -7.17
C ASP A 93 14.28 -4.82 -7.85
N LYS A 94 13.69 -5.85 -7.24
CA LYS A 94 12.44 -6.45 -7.71
C LYS A 94 11.25 -5.49 -7.61
N PHE A 95 11.26 -4.56 -6.64
CA PHE A 95 10.20 -3.56 -6.51
C PHE A 95 10.29 -2.43 -7.54
N PHE A 96 11.44 -2.20 -8.15
CA PHE A 96 11.61 -1.11 -9.10
C PHE A 96 11.45 -1.59 -10.54
N THR A 97 10.65 -0.86 -11.32
CA THR A 97 10.48 -1.07 -12.75
C THR A 97 10.61 0.29 -13.44
N LYS A 98 11.53 0.43 -14.40
CA LYS A 98 11.81 1.69 -15.09
C LYS A 98 12.08 2.87 -14.14
N GLY A 99 12.83 2.62 -13.06
CA GLY A 99 13.22 3.64 -12.08
C GLY A 99 12.15 4.02 -11.04
N ARG A 100 10.96 3.40 -11.08
CA ARG A 100 9.87 3.66 -10.15
C ARG A 100 9.48 2.43 -9.36
N ALA A 101 9.15 2.61 -8.08
CA ALA A 101 8.58 1.54 -7.28
C ALA A 101 7.18 1.16 -7.77
N ARG A 102 6.82 -0.10 -7.62
CA ARG A 102 5.48 -0.62 -7.90
C ARG A 102 4.78 -1.05 -6.61
N SER A 103 3.46 -1.16 -6.67
CA SER A 103 2.68 -1.72 -5.56
C SER A 103 2.97 -3.21 -5.36
N GLY A 104 2.95 -3.67 -4.11
CA GLY A 104 3.17 -5.07 -3.77
C GLY A 104 3.44 -5.29 -2.29
N ILE A 105 3.83 -6.51 -1.94
CA ILE A 105 4.08 -6.92 -0.55
C ILE A 105 5.50 -7.44 -0.40
N ILE A 106 6.22 -6.93 0.60
CA ILE A 106 7.49 -7.50 1.08
C ILE A 106 7.19 -8.44 2.24
N GLN A 107 7.44 -9.73 2.02
CA GLN A 107 7.38 -10.70 3.10
C GLN A 107 8.77 -10.92 3.67
N ALA A 108 9.04 -10.37 4.85
CA ALA A 108 10.36 -10.48 5.49
C ALA A 108 10.23 -10.83 6.99
N PRO A 109 11.06 -11.75 7.51
CA PRO A 109 10.99 -12.17 8.91
C PRO A 109 11.32 -11.02 9.87
N CYS A 110 10.99 -11.22 11.17
CA CYS A 110 11.40 -10.28 12.21
C CYS A 110 12.92 -10.19 12.28
N GLY A 111 13.44 -8.97 12.49
CA GLY A 111 14.89 -8.71 12.52
C GLY A 111 15.60 -8.69 11.16
N TRP A 112 14.86 -8.85 10.05
CA TRP A 112 15.45 -8.80 8.70
C TRP A 112 15.87 -7.38 8.27
N GLY A 113 15.39 -6.34 8.93
CA GLY A 113 15.63 -4.95 8.57
C GLY A 113 14.56 -4.37 7.65
N LYS A 114 13.30 -4.71 7.90
CA LYS A 114 12.13 -4.23 7.13
C LYS A 114 12.06 -2.71 7.05
N THR A 115 12.19 -2.03 8.19
CA THR A 115 12.14 -0.56 8.31
C THR A 115 13.29 0.07 7.53
N TYR A 116 14.49 -0.45 7.70
CA TYR A 116 15.69 -0.02 6.98
C TYR A 116 15.55 -0.13 5.46
N THR A 117 15.05 -1.27 4.99
CA THR A 117 14.77 -1.48 3.56
C THR A 117 13.66 -0.53 3.06
N GLY A 118 12.65 -0.28 3.88
CA GLY A 118 11.60 0.71 3.60
C GLY A 118 12.16 2.11 3.42
N CYS A 119 13.12 2.54 4.25
CA CYS A 119 13.82 3.82 4.10
C CYS A 119 14.55 3.93 2.74
N ASN A 120 15.23 2.85 2.32
CA ASN A 120 15.88 2.83 1.00
C ASN A 120 14.85 2.97 -0.14
N ILE A 121 13.71 2.27 -0.07
CA ILE A 121 12.65 2.38 -1.08
C ILE A 121 12.10 3.81 -1.13
N ILE A 122 11.89 4.45 0.02
CA ILE A 122 11.44 5.85 0.11
C ILE A 122 12.41 6.77 -0.59
N ALA A 123 13.68 6.73 -0.21
CA ALA A 123 14.71 7.59 -0.78
C ALA A 123 14.91 7.36 -2.29
N ARG A 124 15.00 6.09 -2.71
CA ARG A 124 15.19 5.75 -4.12
C ARG A 124 14.01 6.15 -5.01
N ASN A 125 12.77 6.11 -4.48
CA ASN A 125 11.58 6.49 -5.24
C ASN A 125 11.37 8.01 -5.27
N ASN A 126 11.83 8.72 -4.26
CA ASN A 126 11.84 10.18 -4.13
C ASN A 126 10.48 10.85 -4.38
N VAL A 127 9.41 10.30 -3.81
CA VAL A 127 8.06 10.85 -3.90
C VAL A 127 7.48 11.09 -2.52
N LYS A 128 6.47 11.96 -2.43
CA LYS A 128 5.73 12.19 -1.17
C LYS A 128 5.17 10.87 -0.63
N THR A 129 5.61 10.48 0.55
CA THR A 129 5.37 9.16 1.11
C THR A 129 4.73 9.20 2.49
N LEU A 130 3.66 8.43 2.68
CA LEU A 130 3.06 8.14 3.98
C LEU A 130 3.47 6.74 4.44
N VAL A 131 4.05 6.64 5.64
CA VAL A 131 4.28 5.37 6.31
C VAL A 131 3.17 5.16 7.35
N MET A 132 2.36 4.12 7.18
CA MET A 132 1.26 3.78 8.09
C MET A 132 1.68 2.65 9.04
N VAL A 133 1.51 2.90 10.33
CA VAL A 133 1.83 1.95 11.41
C VAL A 133 0.64 1.78 12.36
N HIS A 134 0.62 0.67 13.13
CA HIS A 134 -0.51 0.38 14.01
C HIS A 134 -0.26 0.72 15.50
N THR A 135 0.98 0.95 15.93
CA THR A 135 1.32 1.27 17.32
C THR A 135 2.18 2.52 17.45
N LYS A 136 2.11 3.16 18.62
CA LYS A 136 3.02 4.26 18.98
C LYS A 136 4.49 3.84 18.99
N LEU A 137 4.77 2.58 19.33
CA LEU A 137 6.14 2.05 19.33
C LEU A 137 6.70 2.05 17.90
N LEU A 138 6.00 1.46 16.96
CA LEU A 138 6.39 1.46 15.54
C LEU A 138 6.46 2.87 14.95
N PHE A 139 5.54 3.75 15.37
CA PHE A 139 5.56 5.16 14.97
C PHE A 139 6.89 5.83 15.31
N ARG A 140 7.37 5.65 16.54
CA ARG A 140 8.66 6.20 17.00
C ARG A 140 9.84 5.53 16.31
N GLN A 141 9.81 4.20 16.16
CA GLN A 141 10.86 3.44 15.47
C GLN A 141 11.03 3.87 14.00
N TRP A 142 9.93 4.06 13.27
CA TRP A 142 9.99 4.54 11.89
C TRP A 142 10.55 5.98 11.80
N ILE A 143 10.12 6.88 12.69
CA ILE A 143 10.63 8.25 12.73
C ILE A 143 12.15 8.25 13.01
N GLU A 144 12.58 7.49 14.00
CA GLU A 144 14.01 7.36 14.38
C GLU A 144 14.83 6.80 13.20
N GLU A 145 14.37 5.71 12.59
CA GLU A 145 15.07 5.08 11.47
C GLU A 145 15.14 6.03 10.25
N ILE A 146 14.03 6.69 9.87
CA ILE A 146 14.04 7.64 8.76
C ILE A 146 14.99 8.80 9.05
N THR A 147 14.97 9.35 10.28
CA THR A 147 15.88 10.43 10.69
C THR A 147 17.35 10.02 10.52
N HIS A 148 17.65 8.77 10.83
CA HIS A 148 19.01 8.25 10.73
C HIS A 148 19.43 7.95 9.30
N GLN A 149 18.54 7.35 8.50
CA GLN A 149 18.86 6.87 7.16
C GLN A 149 18.64 7.90 6.04
N ILE A 150 17.79 8.91 6.28
CA ILE A 150 17.49 9.99 5.32
C ILE A 150 17.60 11.34 6.06
N PRO A 151 18.80 11.73 6.53
CA PRO A 151 18.98 12.84 7.45
C PRO A 151 18.69 14.23 6.85
N ASN A 152 18.59 14.31 5.54
CA ASN A 152 18.37 15.56 4.82
C ASN A 152 16.89 15.94 4.63
N VAL A 153 15.96 15.20 5.25
CA VAL A 153 14.52 15.49 5.13
C VAL A 153 13.88 15.78 6.49
N LYS A 154 12.85 16.60 6.45
CA LYS A 154 11.96 16.80 7.59
C LYS A 154 10.86 15.74 7.58
N ILE A 155 10.52 15.21 8.76
CA ILE A 155 9.55 14.13 8.89
C ILE A 155 8.26 14.66 9.47
N GLY A 156 7.17 14.49 8.73
CA GLY A 156 5.81 14.74 9.18
C GLY A 156 5.34 13.65 10.16
N LYS A 157 4.39 13.99 11.00
CA LYS A 157 3.86 13.13 12.08
C LYS A 157 2.35 13.24 12.14
N VAL A 158 1.64 12.11 12.04
CA VAL A 158 0.19 12.04 12.17
C VAL A 158 -0.17 11.02 13.25
N GLY A 159 -0.40 11.50 14.46
CA GLY A 159 -0.66 10.69 15.64
C GLY A 159 0.16 11.11 16.85
N ASP A 160 -0.13 10.54 18.01
CA ASP A 160 0.53 10.87 19.28
C ASP A 160 0.49 12.37 19.62
N GLY A 161 -0.60 13.09 19.24
CA GLY A 161 -0.78 14.51 19.45
C GLY A 161 -0.30 15.41 18.30
N PHE A 162 0.28 14.85 17.25
CA PHE A 162 0.80 15.59 16.10
C PHE A 162 -0.11 15.49 14.87
N LEU A 163 -0.17 16.56 14.09
CA LEU A 163 -0.70 16.62 12.72
C LEU A 163 0.23 17.50 11.88
N GLU A 164 1.34 16.95 11.48
CA GLU A 164 2.38 17.60 10.69
C GLU A 164 2.58 16.80 9.40
N ILE A 165 2.49 17.45 8.25
CA ILE A 165 2.55 16.81 6.93
C ILE A 165 3.80 17.32 6.21
N GLU A 166 4.70 16.41 5.84
CA GLU A 166 5.96 16.67 5.14
C GLU A 166 6.13 15.66 3.99
N ASP A 167 7.20 15.78 3.22
CA ASP A 167 7.49 14.88 2.10
C ASP A 167 7.54 13.40 2.53
N ILE A 168 8.08 13.11 3.72
CA ILE A 168 7.92 11.82 4.39
C ILE A 168 7.10 12.05 5.66
N THR A 169 5.98 11.38 5.78
CA THR A 169 5.10 11.47 6.95
C THR A 169 4.89 10.07 7.53
N VAL A 170 5.07 9.93 8.84
CA VAL A 170 4.72 8.70 9.55
C VAL A 170 3.38 8.90 10.24
N GLY A 171 2.46 7.93 10.11
CA GLY A 171 1.10 8.05 10.63
C GLY A 171 0.62 6.79 11.36
N ILE A 172 0.01 6.95 12.53
CA ILE A 172 -0.74 5.87 13.19
C ILE A 172 -2.07 5.73 12.45
N TYR A 173 -2.41 4.52 11.97
CA TYR A 173 -3.55 4.29 11.06
C TYR A 173 -4.87 4.91 11.54
N LYS A 174 -5.17 4.87 12.86
CA LYS A 174 -6.36 5.50 13.45
C LYS A 174 -6.33 7.02 13.31
N SER A 175 -5.16 7.64 13.49
CA SER A 175 -4.98 9.08 13.31
C SER A 175 -5.03 9.46 11.83
N VAL A 176 -4.49 8.62 10.94
CA VAL A 176 -4.61 8.78 9.48
C VAL A 176 -6.07 8.75 9.07
N TYR A 177 -6.84 7.76 9.54
CA TYR A 177 -8.28 7.66 9.28
C TYR A 177 -9.04 8.93 9.70
N ASN A 178 -8.78 9.42 10.90
CA ASN A 178 -9.46 10.61 11.43
C ASN A 178 -9.08 11.91 10.70
N ASN A 179 -7.98 11.90 9.95
CA ASN A 179 -7.46 13.09 9.24
C ASN A 179 -7.43 12.90 7.71
N LEU A 180 -8.20 11.96 7.16
CA LEU A 180 -8.24 11.67 5.72
C LEU A 180 -8.50 12.90 4.86
N GLN A 181 -9.30 13.85 5.32
CA GLN A 181 -9.58 15.11 4.62
C GLN A 181 -8.30 15.91 4.27
N HIS A 182 -7.24 15.78 5.06
CA HIS A 182 -5.95 16.45 4.86
C HIS A 182 -4.92 15.57 4.14
N LEU A 183 -5.11 14.25 4.16
CA LEU A 183 -4.09 13.29 3.73
C LEU A 183 -4.42 12.62 2.39
N ARG A 184 -5.70 12.60 2.01
CA ARG A 184 -6.23 11.81 0.90
C ARG A 184 -5.46 11.99 -0.41
N ASP A 185 -5.15 13.23 -0.77
CA ASP A 185 -4.55 13.61 -2.06
C ASP A 185 -3.10 14.10 -1.94
N THR A 186 -2.46 13.86 -0.79
CA THR A 186 -1.13 14.41 -0.50
C THR A 186 0.00 13.49 -0.96
N PHE A 187 -0.16 12.18 -0.83
CA PHE A 187 0.93 11.23 -0.98
C PHE A 187 0.84 10.43 -2.27
N SER A 188 1.98 10.22 -2.90
CA SER A 188 2.14 9.38 -4.10
C SER A 188 2.42 7.93 -3.76
N MET A 189 3.03 7.67 -2.60
CA MET A 189 3.33 6.34 -2.09
C MET A 189 2.83 6.18 -0.66
N VAL A 190 2.30 4.99 -0.36
CA VAL A 190 1.96 4.56 0.99
C VAL A 190 2.70 3.27 1.29
N ILE A 191 3.46 3.26 2.38
CA ILE A 191 4.06 2.05 2.96
C ILE A 191 3.26 1.66 4.19
N VAL A 192 2.84 0.42 4.27
CA VAL A 192 2.09 -0.13 5.41
C VAL A 192 2.95 -1.15 6.12
N ASP A 193 3.36 -0.84 7.34
CA ASP A 193 4.05 -1.80 8.20
C ASP A 193 3.03 -2.73 8.89
N GLU A 194 3.39 -4.00 9.02
CA GLU A 194 2.53 -5.09 9.45
C GLU A 194 1.23 -5.19 8.62
N ALA A 195 1.40 -5.19 7.29
CA ALA A 195 0.33 -5.17 6.31
C ALA A 195 -0.72 -6.29 6.48
N HIS A 196 -0.38 -7.38 7.18
CA HIS A 196 -1.33 -8.44 7.52
C HIS A 196 -2.49 -7.96 8.41
N LEU A 197 -2.36 -6.81 9.07
CA LEU A 197 -3.42 -6.18 9.85
C LEU A 197 -4.39 -5.37 8.98
N CYS A 198 -4.03 -5.09 7.72
CA CYS A 198 -4.79 -4.24 6.81
C CYS A 198 -6.25 -4.70 6.56
N PRO A 199 -6.58 -6.01 6.56
CA PRO A 199 -7.97 -6.45 6.43
C PRO A 199 -8.90 -6.07 7.58
N ALA A 200 -8.44 -5.42 8.64
CA ALA A 200 -9.31 -4.84 9.66
C ALA A 200 -10.01 -3.59 9.09
N ASP A 201 -11.31 -3.46 9.32
CA ASP A 201 -12.20 -2.49 8.66
C ASP A 201 -11.67 -1.04 8.68
N LEU A 202 -11.23 -0.56 9.83
CA LEU A 202 -10.72 0.79 9.97
C LEU A 202 -9.41 1.01 9.19
N PHE A 203 -8.55 0.00 9.15
CA PHE A 203 -7.26 0.07 8.47
C PHE A 203 -7.44 0.04 6.96
N SER A 204 -8.26 -0.88 6.45
CA SER A 204 -8.58 -0.97 5.03
C SER A 204 -9.31 0.28 4.53
N THR A 205 -10.21 0.84 5.34
CA THR A 205 -10.89 2.09 5.03
C THR A 205 -9.90 3.25 4.93
N ALA A 206 -8.96 3.38 5.88
CA ALA A 206 -7.93 4.41 5.80
C ALA A 206 -7.11 4.28 4.50
N LEU A 207 -6.61 3.06 4.20
CA LEU A 207 -5.80 2.80 3.01
C LEU A 207 -6.56 3.01 1.69
N ASN A 208 -7.84 2.61 1.63
CA ASN A 208 -8.69 2.77 0.45
C ASN A 208 -9.09 4.21 0.17
N ASN A 209 -9.01 5.09 1.17
CA ASN A 209 -9.31 6.50 0.98
C ASN A 209 -8.08 7.35 0.61
N LEU A 210 -6.88 6.78 0.59
CA LEU A 210 -5.66 7.45 0.14
C LEU A 210 -5.49 7.28 -1.38
N ASN A 211 -5.38 8.41 -2.08
CA ASN A 211 -5.27 8.48 -3.55
C ASN A 211 -3.81 8.29 -4.02
N ALA A 212 -3.08 7.37 -3.39
CA ALA A 212 -1.70 7.08 -3.71
C ALA A 212 -1.58 6.05 -4.84
N LYS A 213 -0.67 6.32 -5.78
CA LYS A 213 -0.43 5.43 -6.93
C LYS A 213 0.32 4.16 -6.53
N ILE A 214 1.20 4.25 -5.55
CA ILE A 214 2.04 3.15 -5.08
C ILE A 214 1.62 2.79 -3.64
N LYS A 215 1.30 1.52 -3.42
CA LYS A 215 0.97 0.98 -2.09
C LYS A 215 1.83 -0.24 -1.82
N ILE A 216 2.69 -0.19 -0.81
CA ILE A 216 3.62 -1.25 -0.44
C ILE A 216 3.27 -1.76 0.96
N GLY A 217 2.97 -3.04 1.05
CA GLY A 217 2.79 -3.72 2.33
C GLY A 217 4.10 -4.38 2.78
N ILE A 218 4.44 -4.26 4.04
CA ILE A 218 5.58 -4.95 4.65
C ILE A 218 5.05 -5.84 5.77
N THR A 219 5.38 -7.12 5.79
CA THR A 219 4.93 -8.04 6.84
C THR A 219 5.83 -9.25 6.99
N ALA A 220 5.90 -9.82 8.20
CA ALA A 220 6.57 -11.10 8.42
C ALA A 220 5.68 -12.30 8.00
N THR A 221 4.37 -12.17 8.19
CA THR A 221 3.40 -13.23 8.01
C THR A 221 2.22 -12.74 7.17
N PRO A 222 2.27 -12.88 5.82
CA PRO A 222 1.16 -12.45 4.97
C PRO A 222 -0.10 -13.28 5.20
N LYS A 223 0.02 -14.52 5.68
CA LYS A 223 -1.12 -15.40 5.95
C LYS A 223 -1.70 -15.14 7.35
N ARG A 224 -3.02 -14.99 7.40
CA ARG A 224 -3.82 -14.83 8.63
C ARG A 224 -4.60 -16.12 8.90
N LYS A 225 -4.83 -16.40 10.20
CA LYS A 225 -5.65 -17.56 10.62
C LYS A 225 -7.12 -17.42 10.22
N ASP A 226 -7.63 -16.19 10.15
CA ASP A 226 -9.01 -15.85 9.78
C ASP A 226 -9.24 -15.82 8.24
N GLY A 227 -8.26 -16.18 7.42
CA GLY A 227 -8.38 -16.21 5.96
C GLY A 227 -8.39 -14.84 5.26
N LYS A 228 -8.52 -13.74 6.00
CA LYS A 228 -8.64 -12.38 5.42
C LYS A 228 -7.40 -11.87 4.68
N HIS A 229 -6.30 -12.62 4.69
CA HIS A 229 -5.10 -12.31 3.92
C HIS A 229 -5.30 -12.33 2.40
N VAL A 230 -6.36 -12.97 1.91
CA VAL A 230 -6.70 -13.00 0.48
C VAL A 230 -6.98 -11.60 -0.09
N TYR A 231 -7.40 -10.65 0.76
CA TYR A 231 -7.63 -9.27 0.36
C TYR A 231 -6.36 -8.45 0.11
N LEU A 232 -5.23 -8.90 0.64
CA LEU A 232 -3.98 -8.13 0.53
C LEU A 232 -3.61 -7.87 -0.93
N SER A 233 -3.93 -8.81 -1.84
CA SER A 233 -3.71 -8.62 -3.27
C SER A 233 -4.54 -7.49 -3.89
N ASP A 234 -5.72 -7.22 -3.36
CA ASP A 234 -6.59 -6.16 -3.86
C ASP A 234 -6.11 -4.78 -3.38
N TYR A 235 -5.49 -4.72 -2.19
CA TYR A 235 -4.94 -3.48 -1.63
C TYR A 235 -3.53 -3.15 -2.15
N PHE A 236 -2.66 -4.17 -2.30
CA PHE A 236 -1.23 -4.00 -2.58
C PHE A 236 -0.78 -4.56 -3.93
N SER A 237 -1.65 -5.14 -4.78
CA SER A 237 -1.29 -5.96 -5.93
C SER A 237 -0.89 -7.40 -5.54
N PRO A 238 -1.04 -8.39 -6.44
CA PRO A 238 -0.62 -9.76 -6.19
C PRO A 238 0.89 -9.96 -6.15
N PHE A 239 1.67 -8.88 -6.35
CA PHE A 239 3.11 -8.94 -6.36
C PHE A 239 3.65 -9.07 -4.92
N LEU A 240 4.05 -10.29 -4.56
CA LEU A 240 4.63 -10.62 -3.27
C LEU A 240 6.09 -11.07 -3.46
N ILE A 241 7.02 -10.43 -2.76
CA ILE A 241 8.42 -10.80 -2.74
C ILE A 241 8.75 -11.40 -1.37
N PRO A 242 9.01 -12.71 -1.29
CA PRO A 242 9.58 -13.31 -0.10
C PRO A 242 11.05 -12.92 0.01
N ALA A 243 11.40 -12.30 1.12
CA ALA A 243 12.80 -12.02 1.44
C ALA A 243 13.49 -13.29 1.94
N ARG A 244 14.70 -13.53 1.50
CA ARG A 244 15.53 -14.63 2.01
C ARG A 244 15.92 -14.34 3.46
N ASP A 245 15.78 -15.33 4.33
CA ASP A 245 16.22 -15.23 5.73
C ASP A 245 17.72 -15.61 5.79
N PRO A 246 18.62 -14.64 6.08
CA PRO A 246 20.05 -14.90 6.12
C PRO A 246 20.46 -15.88 7.22
N ARG A 247 19.57 -16.14 8.19
CA ARG A 247 19.82 -17.11 9.28
C ARG A 247 19.54 -18.57 8.85
N LYS A 248 18.99 -18.77 7.65
CA LYS A 248 18.64 -20.09 7.09
C LYS A 248 19.59 -20.50 5.94
N LEU A 249 20.65 -19.74 5.73
CA LEU A 249 21.76 -20.05 4.85
C LEU A 249 22.92 -20.66 5.68
#